data_cb86f9574e154e5ad3866d3090eddbb6
#
_entry.id   cb86f9574e154e5ad3866d3090eddbb6
#
_cell.length_a   1.000
_cell.length_b   1.000
_cell.length_c   1.000
_cell.angle_alpha   90.00
_cell.angle_beta   90.00
_cell.angle_gamma   90.00
#
_symmetry.space_group_name_H-M   'P 1'
#
loop_
_entity.id
_entity.type
_entity.pdbx_description
1 polymer ?
#
loop_
_entity_poly.entity_id
_entity_poly.type
_entity_poly.pdbx_seq_one_letter_code
_entity_poly.pdbx_strand_id
1 'polypeptide(L)'
;LYTLEKNGYVQKLPEARYRLGMKFLYYGNLVAAQQDIVTAARPALQNLTLRCKLAVHLSCLNQERIVTICKEESPYDIQVTARVGMNAPAYATAMGQAILAFLPEKQLDVLLNRYTYKRYSPRSVTDQNQCRVILAEVRRSGYATDIDDRFPGFGSVACPVFDPSNHVIAAVG
;
A
#
# COMPACT_ATOMS: atom_id res chain seq x y z
N LEU A 1 -23.66 -8.59 -15.39
CA LEU A 1 -22.88 -9.83 -15.26
C LEU A 1 -22.73 -10.57 -16.59
N TYR A 2 -23.77 -10.74 -17.42
CA TYR A 2 -23.70 -11.41 -18.73
C TYR A 2 -22.59 -10.87 -19.64
N THR A 3 -22.45 -9.54 -19.75
CA THR A 3 -21.39 -8.92 -20.56
C THR A 3 -19.99 -9.25 -20.03
N LEU A 4 -19.81 -9.29 -18.71
CA LEU A 4 -18.54 -9.65 -18.08
C LEU A 4 -18.20 -11.13 -18.29
N GLU A 5 -19.20 -12.01 -18.21
CA GLU A 5 -19.06 -13.45 -18.45
C GLU A 5 -18.69 -13.72 -19.90
N LYS A 6 -19.45 -13.16 -20.87
CA LYS A 6 -19.20 -13.28 -22.31
C LYS A 6 -17.79 -12.81 -22.69
N ASN A 7 -17.27 -11.80 -21.99
CA ASN A 7 -15.94 -11.27 -22.23
C ASN A 7 -14.84 -11.92 -21.36
N GLY A 8 -15.14 -12.97 -20.59
CA GLY A 8 -14.16 -13.72 -19.79
C GLY A 8 -13.63 -13.01 -18.54
N TYR A 9 -14.29 -11.94 -18.08
CA TYR A 9 -13.94 -11.27 -16.82
C TYR A 9 -14.46 -12.01 -15.60
N VAL A 10 -15.63 -12.65 -15.72
CA VAL A 10 -16.17 -13.51 -14.67
C VAL A 10 -16.56 -14.87 -15.26
N GLN A 11 -16.57 -15.88 -14.42
CA GLN A 11 -17.02 -17.21 -14.75
C GLN A 11 -18.17 -17.58 -13.82
N LYS A 12 -19.31 -17.98 -14.43
CA LYS A 12 -20.45 -18.46 -13.67
C LYS A 12 -20.18 -19.86 -13.12
N LEU A 13 -20.53 -20.06 -11.87
CA LEU A 13 -20.45 -21.33 -11.14
C LEU A 13 -21.88 -21.84 -10.86
N PRO A 14 -22.06 -23.11 -10.45
CA PRO A 14 -23.33 -23.60 -9.95
C PRO A 14 -23.91 -22.69 -8.85
N GLU A 15 -25.22 -22.75 -8.63
CA GLU A 15 -25.95 -21.97 -7.63
C GLU A 15 -25.84 -20.44 -7.81
N ALA A 16 -25.76 -19.97 -9.07
CA ALA A 16 -25.67 -18.55 -9.44
C ALA A 16 -24.48 -17.80 -8.81
N ARG A 17 -23.43 -18.51 -8.39
CA ARG A 17 -22.19 -17.94 -7.92
C ARG A 17 -21.30 -17.50 -9.10
N TYR A 18 -20.38 -16.55 -8.83
CA TYR A 18 -19.43 -16.07 -9.82
C TYR A 18 -18.02 -16.04 -9.22
N ARG A 19 -17.04 -16.33 -10.05
CA ARG A 19 -15.62 -16.11 -9.74
C ARG A 19 -14.96 -15.20 -10.77
N LEU A 20 -13.83 -14.60 -10.41
CA LEU A 20 -13.05 -13.81 -11.35
C LEU A 20 -12.52 -14.70 -12.48
N GLY A 21 -12.60 -14.21 -13.70
CA GLY A 21 -12.05 -14.87 -14.89
C GLY A 21 -10.56 -14.59 -15.08
N MET A 22 -9.91 -15.39 -15.91
CA MET A 22 -8.47 -15.30 -16.18
C MET A 22 -8.02 -13.96 -16.82
N LYS A 23 -8.93 -13.19 -17.39
CA LYS A 23 -8.63 -11.85 -17.92
C LYS A 23 -8.10 -10.89 -16.84
N PHE A 24 -8.56 -10.99 -15.59
CA PHE A 24 -8.01 -10.17 -14.53
C PHE A 24 -6.54 -10.46 -14.25
N LEU A 25 -6.13 -11.73 -14.32
CA LEU A 25 -4.72 -12.09 -14.21
C LEU A 25 -3.89 -11.52 -15.37
N TYR A 26 -4.41 -11.60 -16.60
CA TYR A 26 -3.74 -11.02 -17.78
C TYR A 26 -3.53 -9.51 -17.61
N TYR A 27 -4.59 -8.76 -17.29
CA TYR A 27 -4.47 -7.32 -17.11
C TYR A 27 -3.64 -6.95 -15.88
N GLY A 28 -3.73 -7.70 -14.80
CA GLY A 28 -2.86 -7.51 -13.64
C GLY A 28 -1.38 -7.65 -13.99
N ASN A 29 -1.02 -8.64 -14.80
CA ASN A 29 0.35 -8.83 -15.27
C ASN A 29 0.79 -7.70 -16.22
N LEU A 30 -0.09 -7.19 -17.09
CA LEU A 30 0.23 -6.03 -17.93
C LEU A 30 0.50 -4.78 -17.08
N VAL A 31 -0.31 -4.51 -16.07
CA VAL A 31 -0.08 -3.39 -15.15
C VAL A 31 1.22 -3.57 -14.40
N ALA A 32 1.50 -4.77 -13.88
CA ALA A 32 2.75 -5.07 -13.19
C ALA A 32 3.99 -4.89 -14.08
N ALA A 33 3.91 -5.32 -15.35
CA ALA A 33 4.98 -5.17 -16.33
C ALA A 33 5.27 -3.71 -16.72
N GLN A 34 4.31 -2.81 -16.57
CA GLN A 34 4.48 -1.37 -16.81
C GLN A 34 5.10 -0.62 -15.61
N GLN A 35 5.35 -1.32 -14.50
CA GLN A 35 5.90 -0.72 -13.28
C GLN A 35 7.42 -0.90 -13.24
N ASP A 36 8.17 -0.03 -13.91
CA ASP A 36 9.64 -0.03 -13.90
C ASP A 36 10.21 0.00 -12.47
N ILE A 37 9.52 0.66 -11.54
CA ILE A 37 9.90 0.74 -10.12
C ILE A 37 9.94 -0.65 -9.45
N VAL A 38 9.07 -1.58 -9.81
CA VAL A 38 9.06 -2.94 -9.25
C VAL A 38 10.31 -3.68 -9.65
N THR A 39 10.68 -3.61 -10.93
CA THR A 39 11.89 -4.25 -11.45
C THR A 39 13.15 -3.66 -10.82
N ALA A 40 13.21 -2.34 -10.71
CA ALA A 40 14.34 -1.64 -10.10
C ALA A 40 14.46 -1.91 -8.58
N ALA A 41 13.33 -1.96 -7.87
CA ALA A 41 13.32 -2.11 -6.42
C ALA A 41 13.54 -3.56 -5.94
N ARG A 42 13.14 -4.57 -6.72
CA ARG A 42 13.14 -5.97 -6.28
C ARG A 42 14.45 -6.46 -5.67
N PRO A 43 15.64 -6.20 -6.25
CA PRO A 43 16.90 -6.64 -5.63
C PRO A 43 17.13 -6.02 -4.24
N ALA A 44 16.76 -4.74 -4.07
CA ALA A 44 16.87 -4.04 -2.79
C ALA A 44 15.91 -4.60 -1.74
N LEU A 45 14.65 -4.90 -2.14
CA LEU A 45 13.66 -5.50 -1.26
C LEU A 45 14.10 -6.90 -0.79
N GLN A 46 14.61 -7.73 -1.69
CA GLN A 46 15.15 -9.05 -1.37
C GLN A 46 16.31 -8.97 -0.38
N ASN A 47 17.25 -8.07 -0.63
CA ASN A 47 18.36 -7.85 0.30
C ASN A 47 17.87 -7.38 1.68
N LEU A 48 16.92 -6.47 1.71
CA LEU A 48 16.33 -5.98 2.96
C LEU A 48 15.64 -7.13 3.73
N THR A 49 14.81 -7.94 3.04
CA THR A 49 14.15 -9.12 3.62
C THR A 49 15.16 -10.10 4.21
N LEU A 50 16.25 -10.38 3.53
CA LEU A 50 17.31 -11.27 4.01
C LEU A 50 18.01 -10.71 5.27
N ARG A 51 18.16 -9.39 5.36
CA ARG A 51 18.82 -8.73 6.49
C ARG A 51 17.93 -8.62 7.71
N CYS A 52 16.68 -8.14 7.53
CA CYS A 52 15.75 -7.93 8.65
C CYS A 52 14.97 -9.19 9.03
N LYS A 53 14.93 -10.20 8.15
CA LYS A 53 14.16 -11.44 8.33
C LYS A 53 12.63 -11.22 8.43
N LEU A 54 12.16 -10.08 7.96
CA LEU A 54 10.75 -9.69 7.93
C LEU A 54 10.24 -9.65 6.50
N ALA A 55 8.90 -9.71 6.33
CA ALA A 55 8.29 -9.42 5.05
C ALA A 55 8.50 -7.95 4.70
N VAL A 56 8.85 -7.66 3.44
CA VAL A 56 9.07 -6.32 2.93
C VAL A 56 8.12 -6.04 1.78
N HIS A 57 7.49 -4.88 1.81
CA HIS A 57 6.54 -4.45 0.80
C HIS A 57 6.99 -3.16 0.11
N LEU A 58 6.64 -3.03 -1.17
CA LEU A 58 6.67 -1.77 -1.90
C LEU A 58 5.23 -1.38 -2.23
N SER A 59 4.85 -0.15 -1.89
CA SER A 59 3.52 0.37 -2.16
C SER A 59 3.59 1.75 -2.81
N CYS A 60 2.64 2.05 -3.69
CA CYS A 60 2.45 3.37 -4.29
C CYS A 60 1.10 3.97 -3.88
N LEU A 61 0.99 5.28 -4.00
CA LEU A 61 -0.26 6.00 -3.80
C LEU A 61 -1.09 5.94 -5.09
N ASN A 62 -2.32 5.48 -4.96
CA ASN A 62 -3.33 5.53 -6.01
C ASN A 62 -4.58 6.21 -5.46
N GLN A 63 -4.82 7.44 -5.89
CA GLN A 63 -5.84 8.32 -5.32
C GLN A 63 -5.64 8.50 -3.80
N GLU A 64 -6.62 8.14 -2.98
CA GLU A 64 -6.55 8.24 -1.50
C GLU A 64 -5.99 6.97 -0.83
N ARG A 65 -5.58 5.97 -1.61
CA ARG A 65 -5.20 4.65 -1.09
C ARG A 65 -3.79 4.28 -1.48
N ILE A 66 -3.09 3.60 -0.60
CA ILE A 66 -1.89 2.88 -1.00
C ILE A 66 -2.27 1.57 -1.67
N VAL A 67 -1.48 1.16 -2.65
CA VAL A 67 -1.59 -0.16 -3.30
C VAL A 67 -0.24 -0.85 -3.18
N THR A 68 -0.23 -2.07 -2.66
CA THR A 68 0.98 -2.90 -2.64
C THR A 68 1.28 -3.38 -4.05
N ILE A 69 2.44 -3.03 -4.58
CA ILE A 69 2.86 -3.37 -5.95
C ILE A 69 3.97 -4.44 -6.00
N CYS A 70 4.68 -4.64 -4.90
CA CYS A 70 5.65 -5.73 -4.74
C CYS A 70 5.70 -6.18 -3.29
N LYS A 71 6.00 -7.46 -3.08
CA LYS A 71 6.17 -8.08 -1.77
C LYS A 71 7.28 -9.12 -1.84
N GLU A 72 8.16 -9.11 -0.87
CA GLU A 72 9.09 -10.20 -0.56
C GLU A 72 8.69 -10.81 0.79
N GLU A 73 8.57 -12.14 0.82
CA GLU A 73 8.07 -12.84 2.01
C GLU A 73 9.17 -13.00 3.07
N SER A 74 8.76 -12.99 4.33
CA SER A 74 9.66 -13.38 5.42
C SER A 74 10.14 -14.82 5.24
N PRO A 75 11.41 -15.13 5.55
CA PRO A 75 11.89 -16.51 5.59
C PRO A 75 11.33 -17.33 6.76
N TYR A 76 10.60 -16.70 7.68
CA TYR A 76 9.91 -17.36 8.79
C TYR A 76 8.43 -17.54 8.49
N ASP A 77 7.77 -18.50 9.15
CA ASP A 77 6.34 -18.81 8.99
C ASP A 77 5.37 -17.70 9.47
N ILE A 78 5.87 -16.50 9.70
CA ILE A 78 5.04 -15.34 10.05
C ILE A 78 4.43 -14.79 8.76
N GLN A 79 3.20 -15.18 8.46
CA GLN A 79 2.48 -14.68 7.29
C GLN A 79 1.86 -13.32 7.58
N VAL A 80 2.40 -12.29 6.96
CA VAL A 80 1.72 -11.01 6.84
C VAL A 80 0.69 -11.10 5.72
N THR A 81 -0.57 -10.82 6.03
CA THR A 81 -1.70 -10.99 5.10
C THR A 81 -1.71 -10.02 3.90
N ALA A 82 -0.82 -9.03 3.86
CA ALA A 82 -0.72 -8.11 2.73
C ALA A 82 -0.31 -8.86 1.45
N ARG A 83 -1.02 -8.60 0.37
CA ARG A 83 -0.79 -9.20 -0.96
C ARG A 83 -0.62 -8.10 -2.00
N VAL A 84 0.10 -8.40 -3.09
CA VAL A 84 0.15 -7.52 -4.26
C VAL A 84 -1.28 -7.24 -4.75
N GLY A 85 -1.58 -5.97 -5.03
CA GLY A 85 -2.91 -5.48 -5.36
C GLY A 85 -3.80 -5.13 -4.16
N MET A 86 -3.43 -5.52 -2.93
CA MET A 86 -4.14 -5.03 -1.75
C MET A 86 -3.98 -3.53 -1.60
N ASN A 87 -5.05 -2.90 -1.13
CA ASN A 87 -5.07 -1.47 -0.91
C ASN A 87 -5.63 -1.10 0.47
N ALA A 88 -5.21 0.06 0.98
CA ALA A 88 -5.65 0.60 2.25
C ALA A 88 -5.69 2.14 2.19
N PRO A 89 -6.51 2.81 3.03
CA PRO A 89 -6.44 4.26 3.16
C PRO A 89 -5.02 4.68 3.55
N ALA A 90 -4.44 5.64 2.82
CA ALA A 90 -3.04 6.00 3.04
C ALA A 90 -2.81 6.59 4.44
N TYR A 91 -3.76 7.37 4.97
CA TYR A 91 -3.64 7.94 6.33
C TYR A 91 -3.52 6.89 7.44
N ALA A 92 -4.02 5.66 7.21
CA ALA A 92 -4.15 4.61 8.22
C ALA A 92 -3.05 3.53 8.13
N THR A 93 -1.93 3.82 7.49
CA THR A 93 -0.82 2.87 7.34
C THR A 93 0.53 3.59 7.33
N ALA A 94 1.57 2.97 7.88
CA ALA A 94 2.92 3.54 7.85
C ALA A 94 3.38 3.86 6.43
N MET A 95 3.18 2.96 5.46
CA MET A 95 3.57 3.21 4.06
C MET A 95 2.82 4.39 3.45
N GLY A 96 1.53 4.52 3.75
CA GLY A 96 0.75 5.66 3.29
C GLY A 96 1.20 6.97 3.94
N GLN A 97 1.42 6.98 5.25
CA GLN A 97 1.93 8.14 5.97
C GLN A 97 3.32 8.56 5.47
N ALA A 98 4.20 7.59 5.17
CA ALA A 98 5.51 7.84 4.58
C ALA A 98 5.41 8.55 3.21
N ILE A 99 4.42 8.21 2.37
CA ILE A 99 4.19 8.92 1.11
C ILE A 99 3.54 10.28 1.36
N LEU A 100 2.44 10.32 2.14
CA LEU A 100 1.67 11.54 2.38
C LEU A 100 2.53 12.67 2.97
N ALA A 101 3.47 12.33 3.87
CA ALA A 101 4.35 13.30 4.52
C ALA A 101 5.22 14.10 3.55
N PHE A 102 5.49 13.57 2.35
CA PHE A 102 6.38 14.21 1.36
C PHE A 102 5.66 14.68 0.10
N LEU A 103 4.32 14.59 0.07
CA LEU A 103 3.55 15.20 -1.00
C LEU A 103 3.62 16.73 -0.97
N PRO A 104 3.51 17.40 -2.14
CA PRO A 104 3.27 18.84 -2.20
C PRO A 104 2.03 19.22 -1.38
N GLU A 105 2.11 20.33 -0.63
CA GLU A 105 1.07 20.72 0.35
C GLU A 105 -0.33 20.82 -0.28
N LYS A 106 -0.45 21.40 -1.48
CA LYS A 106 -1.72 21.49 -2.21
C LYS A 106 -2.34 20.12 -2.49
N GLN A 107 -1.50 19.12 -2.84
CA GLN A 107 -1.96 17.76 -3.12
C GLN A 107 -2.37 17.06 -1.82
N LEU A 108 -1.58 17.24 -0.77
CA LEU A 108 -1.88 16.71 0.57
C LEU A 108 -3.21 17.24 1.08
N ASP A 109 -3.47 18.56 0.99
CA ASP A 109 -4.73 19.19 1.41
C ASP A 109 -5.94 18.57 0.72
N VAL A 110 -5.87 18.40 -0.60
CA VAL A 110 -6.95 17.78 -1.38
C VAL A 110 -7.22 16.36 -0.89
N LEU A 111 -6.18 15.58 -0.61
CA LEU A 111 -6.34 14.20 -0.15
C LEU A 111 -6.90 14.15 1.27
N LEU A 112 -6.35 14.92 2.21
CA LEU A 112 -6.80 14.92 3.60
C LEU A 112 -8.26 15.32 3.74
N ASN A 113 -8.75 16.24 2.89
CA ASN A 113 -10.15 16.66 2.87
C ASN A 113 -11.12 15.61 2.29
N ARG A 114 -10.61 14.64 1.52
CA ARG A 114 -11.42 13.56 0.94
C ARG A 114 -11.59 12.36 1.86
N TYR A 115 -10.71 12.20 2.86
CA TYR A 115 -10.78 11.05 3.73
C TYR A 115 -12.02 11.05 4.62
N THR A 116 -12.68 9.91 4.68
CA THR A 116 -13.57 9.54 5.78
C THR A 116 -12.75 8.74 6.78
N TYR A 117 -12.32 9.40 7.84
CA TYR A 117 -11.49 8.78 8.87
C TYR A 117 -12.28 7.73 9.64
N LYS A 118 -11.75 6.50 9.69
CA LYS A 118 -12.36 5.39 10.41
C LYS A 118 -11.47 4.95 11.55
N ARG A 119 -12.09 4.65 12.68
CA ARG A 119 -11.39 4.02 13.80
C ARG A 119 -11.32 2.52 13.59
N TYR A 120 -10.13 1.97 13.46
CA TYR A 120 -9.85 0.54 13.38
C TYR A 120 -9.39 -0.02 14.72
N SER A 121 -8.72 0.81 15.54
CA SER A 121 -8.19 0.51 16.86
C SER A 121 -8.26 1.74 17.76
N PRO A 122 -7.91 1.64 19.05
CA PRO A 122 -7.78 2.81 19.91
C PRO A 122 -6.71 3.81 19.46
N ARG A 123 -5.71 3.38 18.69
CA ARG A 123 -4.60 4.21 18.20
C ARG A 123 -4.82 4.79 16.79
N SER A 124 -5.89 4.41 16.12
CA SER A 124 -6.18 4.88 14.77
C SER A 124 -6.24 6.39 14.67
N VAL A 125 -5.72 6.92 13.58
CA VAL A 125 -5.92 8.31 13.15
C VAL A 125 -7.40 8.51 12.84
N THR A 126 -8.06 9.45 13.54
CA THR A 126 -9.50 9.65 13.45
C THR A 126 -9.92 11.01 12.91
N ASP A 127 -8.97 11.90 12.66
CA ASP A 127 -9.24 13.22 12.08
C ASP A 127 -8.01 13.77 11.33
N GLN A 128 -8.27 14.83 10.57
CA GLN A 128 -7.26 15.49 9.75
C GLN A 128 -6.14 16.15 10.56
N ASN A 129 -6.45 16.74 11.71
CA ASN A 129 -5.44 17.45 12.52
C ASN A 129 -4.45 16.45 13.10
N GLN A 130 -4.95 15.35 13.64
CA GLN A 130 -4.12 14.24 14.12
C GLN A 130 -3.24 13.69 13.00
N CYS A 131 -3.82 13.49 11.80
CA CYS A 131 -3.06 13.06 10.63
C CYS A 131 -1.90 14.02 10.32
N ARG A 132 -2.15 15.33 10.28
CA ARG A 132 -1.12 16.35 10.02
C ARG A 132 0.02 16.33 11.03
N VAL A 133 -0.30 16.16 12.31
CA VAL A 133 0.73 16.05 13.37
C VAL A 133 1.64 14.85 13.09
N ILE A 134 1.07 13.68 12.77
CA ILE A 134 1.84 12.48 12.43
C ILE A 134 2.69 12.70 11.17
N LEU A 135 2.12 13.30 10.13
CA LEU A 135 2.87 13.54 8.88
C LEU A 135 4.02 14.53 9.08
N ALA A 136 3.87 15.53 9.94
CA ALA A 136 4.97 16.43 10.30
C ALA A 136 6.11 15.69 11.01
N GLU A 137 5.78 14.77 11.92
CA GLU A 137 6.77 13.92 12.58
C GLU A 137 7.46 12.97 11.61
N VAL A 138 6.70 12.33 10.70
CA VAL A 138 7.26 11.48 9.64
C VAL A 138 8.20 12.26 8.74
N ARG A 139 7.86 13.51 8.37
CA ARG A 139 8.73 14.38 7.57
C ARG A 139 10.04 14.71 8.30
N ARG A 140 9.98 14.89 9.62
CA ARG A 140 11.15 15.20 10.46
C ARG A 140 12.05 13.97 10.65
N SER A 141 11.47 12.79 10.91
CA SER A 141 12.20 11.55 11.19
C SER A 141 12.68 10.83 9.93
N GLY A 142 12.00 11.04 8.79
CA GLY A 142 12.26 10.36 7.53
C GLY A 142 11.61 8.98 7.41
N TYR A 143 10.85 8.54 8.40
CA TYR A 143 10.13 7.26 8.39
C TYR A 143 8.82 7.36 9.16
N ALA A 144 7.90 6.46 8.85
CA ALA A 144 6.63 6.29 9.55
C ALA A 144 6.61 4.95 10.29
N THR A 145 5.87 4.91 11.40
CA THR A 145 5.59 3.69 12.15
C THR A 145 4.09 3.51 12.32
N ASP A 146 3.65 2.27 12.28
CA ASP A 146 2.28 1.86 12.58
C ASP A 146 2.38 0.74 13.62
N ILE A 147 1.86 0.98 14.81
CA ILE A 147 1.84 0.01 15.91
C ILE A 147 0.41 -0.09 16.42
N ASP A 148 -0.25 -1.20 16.15
CA ASP A 148 -1.65 -1.44 16.50
C ASP A 148 -2.66 -0.44 15.90
N ASP A 149 -2.29 0.33 14.89
CA ASP A 149 -3.19 1.37 14.35
C ASP A 149 -4.37 0.77 13.59
N ARG A 150 -4.12 -0.33 12.89
CA ARG A 150 -5.14 -1.02 12.09
C ARG A 150 -5.40 -2.45 12.51
N PHE A 151 -4.37 -3.20 12.84
CA PHE A 151 -4.45 -4.60 13.26
C PHE A 151 -3.71 -4.78 14.58
N PRO A 152 -4.43 -5.10 15.68
CA PRO A 152 -3.81 -5.36 16.97
C PRO A 152 -2.73 -6.46 16.89
N GLY A 153 -1.60 -6.24 17.54
CA GLY A 153 -0.46 -7.18 17.54
C GLY A 153 0.45 -7.07 16.33
N PHE A 154 0.19 -6.15 15.39
CA PHE A 154 1.04 -5.91 14.23
C PHE A 154 1.66 -4.51 14.29
N GLY A 155 2.93 -4.44 13.89
CA GLY A 155 3.62 -3.18 13.68
C GLY A 155 4.30 -3.16 12.34
N SER A 156 4.46 -1.97 11.78
CA SER A 156 5.22 -1.75 10.56
C SER A 156 6.04 -0.47 10.64
N VAL A 157 7.15 -0.45 9.92
CA VAL A 157 7.99 0.72 9.69
C VAL A 157 8.07 0.94 8.20
N ALA A 158 7.96 2.18 7.74
CA ALA A 158 8.02 2.49 6.33
C ALA A 158 8.82 3.76 6.06
N CYS A 159 9.58 3.73 4.97
CA CYS A 159 10.33 4.87 4.46
C CYS A 159 9.82 5.27 3.07
N PRO A 160 9.82 6.58 2.74
CA PRO A 160 9.49 7.05 1.41
C PRO A 160 10.58 6.68 0.40
N VAL A 161 10.16 6.45 -0.84
CA VAL A 161 11.02 6.27 -2.01
C VAL A 161 10.83 7.47 -2.92
N PHE A 162 11.94 8.09 -3.32
CA PHE A 162 11.94 9.28 -4.16
C PHE A 162 12.47 8.97 -5.56
N ASP A 163 11.99 9.73 -6.53
CA ASP A 163 12.57 9.78 -7.87
C ASP A 163 13.82 10.70 -7.90
N PRO A 164 14.58 10.73 -9.01
CA PRO A 164 15.73 11.63 -9.15
C PRO A 164 15.39 13.13 -9.05
N SER A 165 14.13 13.51 -9.21
CA SER A 165 13.63 14.88 -9.06
C SER A 165 13.17 15.18 -7.63
N ASN A 166 13.41 14.26 -6.69
CA ASN A 166 13.01 14.34 -5.29
C ASN A 166 11.50 14.37 -5.05
N HIS A 167 10.71 13.80 -5.95
CA HIS A 167 9.29 13.54 -5.71
C HIS A 167 9.12 12.16 -5.08
N VAL A 168 8.26 12.08 -4.07
CA VAL A 168 7.89 10.79 -3.49
C VAL A 168 7.04 10.00 -4.48
N ILE A 169 7.48 8.77 -4.81
CA ILE A 169 6.82 7.90 -5.79
C ILE A 169 6.28 6.62 -5.19
N ALA A 170 6.83 6.19 -4.06
CA ALA A 170 6.45 4.96 -3.37
C ALA A 170 6.87 5.01 -1.90
N ALA A 171 6.57 3.93 -1.16
CA ALA A 171 7.15 3.63 0.15
C ALA A 171 7.56 2.17 0.22
N VAL A 172 8.61 1.90 0.98
CA VAL A 172 9.07 0.57 1.39
C VAL A 172 8.81 0.40 2.87
N GLY A 173 8.25 -0.70 3.24
CA GLY A 173 7.95 -1.02 4.64
C GLY A 173 7.87 -2.51 4.90
#